data_6a0bf55b0c395dc837509d2fa59555c6
#
_entry.id   6a0bf55b0c395dc837509d2fa59555c6
#
_cell.length_a   1.000
_cell.length_b   1.000
_cell.length_c   1.000
_cell.angle_alpha   90.00
_cell.angle_beta   90.00
_cell.angle_gamma   90.00
#
_symmetry.space_group_name_H-M   'P 1'
#
loop_
_entity.id
_entity.type
_entity.pdbx_description
1 polymer ?
#
loop_
_entity_poly.entity_id
_entity_poly.type
_entity_poly.pdbx_seq_one_letter_code
_entity_poly.pdbx_strand_id
1 'polypeptide(L)'
;MGAYSPAPIIDEITRQNILNEIVYPVFEGFKKEDFEYTGILYIGLMIDDKKPSVVEFNCRFGDPETQPLLFRINSDIFDLFYFTALKKISDYKLEWKSKTAVSVVLALSLIHI
;
A
#
# COMPACT_ATOMS: atom_id res chain seq x y z
N MET A 1 16.68 -8.32 -2.54
CA MET A 1 15.34 -7.75 -2.81
C MET A 1 15.19 -6.44 -2.04
N GLY A 2 14.48 -5.46 -2.58
CA GLY A 2 14.32 -4.16 -1.92
C GLY A 2 13.11 -3.40 -2.44
N ALA A 3 12.78 -2.31 -1.77
CA ALA A 3 11.71 -1.42 -2.16
C ALA A 3 12.06 0.04 -1.85
N TYR A 4 11.39 0.96 -2.50
CA TYR A 4 11.52 2.39 -2.25
C TYR A 4 10.15 3.09 -2.31
N SER A 5 10.04 4.22 -1.64
CA SER A 5 8.83 5.03 -1.59
C SER A 5 9.18 6.53 -1.47
N PRO A 6 8.52 7.43 -2.21
CA PRO A 6 7.51 7.18 -3.26
C PRO A 6 8.14 6.60 -4.53
N ALA A 7 7.31 5.99 -5.38
CA ALA A 7 7.75 5.50 -6.69
C ALA A 7 7.71 6.64 -7.72
N PRO A 8 8.86 7.08 -8.28
CA PRO A 8 8.91 8.23 -9.21
C PRO A 8 8.13 8.01 -10.52
N ILE A 9 7.90 6.75 -10.89
CA ILE A 9 7.12 6.38 -12.08
C ILE A 9 5.63 6.74 -11.94
N ILE A 10 5.14 6.96 -10.72
CA ILE A 10 3.75 7.26 -10.44
C ILE A 10 3.56 8.78 -10.46
N ASP A 11 3.26 9.33 -11.62
CA ASP A 11 2.80 10.70 -11.78
C ASP A 11 1.30 10.83 -11.43
N GLU A 12 0.77 12.05 -11.47
CA GLU A 12 -0.63 12.29 -11.09
C GLU A 12 -1.61 11.59 -12.05
N ILE A 13 -1.28 11.47 -13.34
CA ILE A 13 -2.12 10.77 -14.32
C ILE A 13 -2.16 9.27 -13.99
N THR A 14 -0.99 8.66 -13.79
CA THR A 14 -0.88 7.25 -13.41
C THR A 14 -1.61 6.98 -12.09
N ARG A 15 -1.46 7.88 -11.10
CA ARG A 15 -2.17 7.77 -9.83
C ARG A 15 -3.69 7.79 -10.02
N GLN A 16 -4.19 8.68 -10.85
CA GLN A 16 -5.62 8.78 -11.12
C GLN A 16 -6.15 7.54 -11.85
N ASN A 17 -5.38 6.99 -12.79
CA ASN A 17 -5.74 5.73 -13.46
C ASN A 17 -5.83 4.57 -12.46
N ILE A 18 -4.85 4.45 -11.55
CA ILE A 18 -4.87 3.44 -10.49
C ILE A 18 -6.14 3.55 -9.62
N LEU A 19 -6.49 4.77 -9.22
CA LEU A 19 -7.69 4.99 -8.42
C LEU A 19 -8.97 4.59 -9.17
N ASN A 20 -9.11 5.06 -10.41
CA ASN A 20 -10.33 4.86 -11.18
C ASN A 20 -10.51 3.42 -11.69
N GLU A 21 -9.42 2.79 -12.13
CA GLU A 21 -9.48 1.49 -12.81
C GLU A 21 -9.34 0.31 -11.84
N ILE A 22 -8.75 0.54 -10.66
CA ILE A 22 -8.46 -0.54 -9.71
C ILE A 22 -9.06 -0.27 -8.33
N VAL A 23 -8.69 0.83 -7.68
CA VAL A 23 -9.05 1.03 -6.27
C VAL A 23 -10.56 1.19 -6.09
N TYR A 24 -11.19 2.10 -6.82
CA TYR A 24 -12.63 2.30 -6.71
C TYR A 24 -13.45 1.07 -7.12
N PRO A 25 -13.15 0.36 -8.22
CA PRO A 25 -13.83 -0.90 -8.55
C PRO A 25 -13.72 -1.98 -7.47
N VAL A 26 -12.57 -2.09 -6.78
CA VAL A 26 -12.41 -3.04 -5.67
C VAL A 26 -13.37 -2.69 -4.52
N PHE A 27 -13.45 -1.41 -4.13
CA PHE A 27 -14.37 -0.98 -3.08
C PHE A 27 -15.84 -1.11 -3.47
N GLU A 28 -16.19 -0.83 -4.72
CA GLU A 28 -17.55 -1.07 -5.22
C GLU A 28 -17.89 -2.57 -5.26
N GLY A 29 -16.91 -3.41 -5.59
CA GLY A 29 -17.05 -4.86 -5.49
C GLY A 29 -17.34 -5.32 -4.06
N PHE A 30 -16.60 -4.81 -3.06
CA PHE A 30 -16.86 -5.13 -1.66
C PHE A 30 -18.28 -4.75 -1.23
N LYS A 31 -18.76 -3.57 -1.62
CA LYS A 31 -20.14 -3.14 -1.34
C LYS A 31 -21.17 -4.02 -2.00
N LYS A 32 -20.98 -4.37 -3.27
CA LYS A 32 -21.89 -5.18 -4.06
C LYS A 32 -22.05 -6.61 -3.51
N GLU A 33 -20.96 -7.18 -3.03
CA GLU A 33 -20.91 -8.53 -2.47
C GLU A 33 -21.22 -8.54 -0.95
N ASP A 34 -21.59 -7.39 -0.36
CA ASP A 34 -21.78 -7.22 1.09
C ASP A 34 -20.60 -7.74 1.91
N PHE A 35 -19.39 -7.47 1.40
CA PHE A 35 -18.15 -7.94 1.98
C PHE A 35 -17.50 -6.85 2.84
N GLU A 36 -17.51 -7.04 4.15
CA GLU A 36 -16.80 -6.15 5.08
C GLU A 36 -15.31 -6.47 5.12
N TYR A 37 -14.48 -5.48 4.86
CA TYR A 37 -13.04 -5.58 5.00
C TYR A 37 -12.49 -4.54 5.96
N THR A 38 -11.70 -4.97 6.94
CA THR A 38 -11.02 -4.09 7.89
C THR A 38 -9.55 -4.52 8.01
N GLY A 39 -8.63 -3.62 7.70
CA GLY A 39 -7.19 -3.89 7.76
C GLY A 39 -6.43 -3.34 6.57
N ILE A 40 -5.29 -3.94 6.27
CA ILE A 40 -4.40 -3.54 5.19
C ILE A 40 -4.70 -4.38 3.95
N LEU A 41 -5.02 -3.71 2.86
CA LEU A 41 -5.09 -4.30 1.54
C LEU A 41 -3.90 -3.82 0.71
N TYR A 42 -2.98 -4.73 0.41
CA TYR A 42 -1.90 -4.50 -0.53
C TYR A 42 -2.36 -4.88 -1.94
N ILE A 43 -2.10 -4.02 -2.89
CA ILE A 43 -2.40 -4.25 -4.31
C ILE A 43 -1.09 -4.15 -5.08
N GLY A 44 -0.56 -5.28 -5.53
CA GLY A 44 0.61 -5.34 -6.41
C GLY A 44 0.22 -4.96 -7.84
N LEU A 45 0.90 -3.97 -8.41
CA LEU A 45 0.58 -3.43 -9.73
C LEU A 45 1.77 -3.52 -10.68
N MET A 46 1.49 -3.84 -11.93
CA MET A 46 2.36 -3.60 -13.07
C MET A 46 1.87 -2.34 -13.78
N ILE A 47 2.79 -1.43 -14.06
CA ILE A 47 2.49 -0.18 -14.79
C ILE A 47 3.18 -0.22 -16.15
N ASP A 48 2.41 -0.16 -17.22
CA ASP A 48 2.89 -0.07 -18.60
C ASP A 48 2.22 1.11 -19.30
N ASP A 49 3.01 2.08 -19.76
CA ASP A 49 2.54 3.32 -20.38
C ASP A 49 1.37 3.95 -19.60
N LYS A 50 1.56 4.15 -18.28
CA LYS A 50 0.58 4.71 -17.33
C LYS A 50 -0.69 3.89 -17.11
N LYS A 51 -0.77 2.69 -17.71
CA LYS A 51 -1.90 1.76 -17.51
C LYS A 51 -1.56 0.79 -16.38
N PRO A 52 -2.38 0.75 -15.33
CA PRO A 52 -2.18 -0.19 -14.24
C PRO A 52 -2.79 -1.55 -14.56
N SER A 53 -2.09 -2.62 -14.19
CA SER A 53 -2.62 -3.99 -14.21
C SER A 53 -2.36 -4.64 -12.86
N VAL A 54 -3.35 -5.33 -12.32
CA VAL A 54 -3.22 -6.01 -11.03
C VAL A 54 -2.39 -7.29 -11.21
N VAL A 55 -1.37 -7.44 -10.39
CA VAL A 55 -0.56 -8.65 -10.28
C VAL A 55 -1.11 -9.54 -9.18
N GLU A 56 -1.33 -8.96 -7.99
CA GLU A 56 -1.82 -9.69 -6.81
C GLU A 56 -2.52 -8.80 -5.81
N PHE A 57 -3.31 -9.42 -4.94
CA PHE A 57 -3.82 -8.83 -3.71
C PHE A 57 -3.28 -9.57 -2.50
N ASN A 58 -2.93 -8.83 -1.45
CA ASN A 58 -2.56 -9.41 -0.16
C ASN A 58 -3.29 -8.71 0.99
N CYS A 59 -3.84 -9.50 1.92
CA CYS A 59 -4.55 -8.98 3.11
C CYS A 59 -3.56 -8.64 4.25
N ARG A 60 -2.44 -8.03 3.92
CA ARG A 60 -1.35 -7.62 4.79
C ARG A 60 -0.48 -6.60 4.08
N PHE A 61 0.46 -6.03 4.80
CA PHE A 61 1.51 -5.23 4.15
C PHE A 61 2.36 -6.06 3.17
N GLY A 62 2.90 -5.39 2.16
CA GLY A 62 3.87 -5.98 1.22
C GLY A 62 5.21 -6.30 1.90
N ASP A 63 5.93 -7.24 1.36
CA ASP A 63 7.29 -7.56 1.72
C ASP A 63 8.16 -7.55 0.45
N PRO A 64 9.10 -6.59 0.31
CA PRO A 64 9.69 -5.72 1.33
C PRO A 64 9.14 -4.28 1.38
N GLU A 65 7.95 -3.99 0.90
CA GLU A 65 7.41 -2.62 0.79
C GLU A 65 7.06 -2.00 2.14
N THR A 66 6.80 -2.81 3.16
CA THR A 66 6.44 -2.35 4.51
C THR A 66 7.47 -1.40 5.08
N GLN A 67 8.75 -1.73 4.99
CA GLN A 67 9.82 -0.96 5.61
C GLN A 67 9.88 0.50 5.10
N PRO A 68 9.99 0.76 3.78
CA PRO A 68 10.04 2.14 3.29
C PRO A 68 8.70 2.87 3.47
N LEU A 69 7.56 2.15 3.44
CA LEU A 69 6.25 2.72 3.68
C LEU A 69 6.13 3.26 5.11
N LEU A 70 6.40 2.41 6.11
CA LEU A 70 6.30 2.80 7.52
C LEU A 70 7.34 3.87 7.88
N PHE A 71 8.53 3.83 7.28
CA PHE A 71 9.55 4.85 7.52
C PHE A 71 9.12 6.26 7.07
N ARG A 72 8.24 6.34 6.06
CA ARG A 72 7.70 7.59 5.54
C ARG A 72 6.50 8.11 6.30
N ILE A 73 5.82 7.31 7.10
CA ILE A 73 4.70 7.79 7.92
C ILE A 73 5.26 8.77 8.98
N ASN A 74 4.64 9.93 9.07
CA ASN A 74 4.96 10.96 10.07
C ASN A 74 3.97 10.95 11.24
N SER A 75 2.78 10.45 11.02
CA SER A 75 1.75 10.28 12.05
C SER A 75 2.07 9.07 12.95
N ASP A 76 1.39 8.98 14.09
CA ASP A 76 1.54 7.82 14.98
C ASP A 76 0.93 6.56 14.33
N ILE A 77 1.74 5.52 14.18
CA ILE A 77 1.31 4.25 13.57
C ILE A 77 0.34 3.47 14.47
N PHE A 78 0.46 3.63 15.79
CA PHE A 78 -0.47 3.00 16.73
C PHE A 78 -1.88 3.58 16.53
N ASP A 79 -2.00 4.89 16.42
CA ASP A 79 -3.29 5.55 16.16
C ASP A 79 -3.88 5.09 14.83
N LEU A 80 -3.06 4.95 13.77
CA LEU A 80 -3.51 4.42 12.48
C LEU A 80 -4.16 3.04 12.63
N PHE A 81 -3.53 2.14 13.35
CA PHE A 81 -4.06 0.79 13.57
C PHE A 81 -5.27 0.80 14.52
N TYR A 82 -5.24 1.62 15.54
CA TYR A 82 -6.34 1.77 16.49
C TYR A 82 -7.61 2.28 15.81
N PHE A 83 -7.53 3.37 15.03
CA PHE A 83 -8.66 3.89 14.27
C PHE A 83 -9.14 2.91 13.20
N THR A 84 -8.23 2.16 12.57
CA THR A 84 -8.58 1.08 11.64
C THR A 84 -9.40 -0.01 12.34
N ALA A 85 -8.92 -0.50 13.49
CA ALA A 85 -9.62 -1.54 14.25
C ALA A 85 -11.01 -1.10 14.74
N LEU A 86 -11.17 0.19 15.05
CA LEU A 86 -12.45 0.77 15.42
C LEU A 86 -13.38 1.04 14.21
N LYS A 87 -12.96 0.77 12.97
CA LYS A 87 -13.65 1.16 11.72
C LYS A 87 -13.90 2.68 11.60
N LYS A 88 -12.99 3.48 12.17
CA LYS A 88 -13.03 4.96 12.21
C LYS A 88 -11.85 5.61 11.51
N ILE A 89 -11.31 4.96 10.49
CA ILE A 89 -10.13 5.45 9.77
C ILE A 89 -10.38 6.82 9.10
N SER A 90 -11.61 7.17 8.79
CA SER A 90 -11.98 8.50 8.28
C SER A 90 -11.69 9.64 9.26
N ASP A 91 -11.62 9.36 10.56
CA ASP A 91 -11.37 10.32 11.61
C ASP A 91 -9.86 10.53 11.85
N TYR A 92 -9.03 9.72 11.21
CA TYR A 92 -7.58 9.76 11.33
C TYR A 92 -6.94 10.48 10.15
N LYS A 93 -6.04 11.41 10.44
CA LYS A 93 -5.26 12.13 9.43
C LYS A 93 -3.89 11.50 9.26
N LEU A 94 -3.69 10.76 8.17
CA LEU A 94 -2.40 10.21 7.83
C LEU A 94 -1.48 11.29 7.23
N GLU A 95 -0.31 11.48 7.83
CA GLU A 95 0.71 12.42 7.37
C GLU A 95 1.96 11.68 6.89
N TRP A 96 2.57 12.18 5.82
CA TRP A 96 3.74 11.60 5.21
C TRP A 96 4.95 12.51 5.32
N LYS A 97 6.10 11.93 5.60
CA LYS A 97 7.40 12.63 5.43
C LYS A 97 7.65 12.88 3.95
N SER A 98 8.19 14.04 3.64
CA SER A 98 8.55 14.42 2.25
C SER A 98 9.77 13.66 1.71
N LYS A 99 10.57 13.05 2.58
CA LYS A 99 11.79 12.32 2.22
C LYS A 99 11.47 10.98 1.55
N THR A 100 12.33 10.57 0.62
CA THR A 100 12.33 9.23 0.06
C THR A 100 12.89 8.22 1.06
N ALA A 101 12.29 7.06 1.12
CA ALA A 101 12.79 5.91 1.87
C ALA A 101 13.15 4.77 0.92
N VAL A 102 14.23 4.10 1.20
CA VAL A 102 14.71 2.93 0.46
C VAL A 102 15.04 1.84 1.47
N SER A 103 14.63 0.62 1.18
CA SER A 103 15.02 -0.57 1.96
C SER A 103 15.66 -1.63 1.07
N VAL A 104 16.65 -2.30 1.58
CA VAL A 104 17.30 -3.45 0.94
C VAL A 104 17.35 -4.59 1.95
N VAL A 105 16.75 -5.72 1.58
CA VAL A 105 16.77 -6.94 2.40
C VAL A 105 18.06 -7.69 2.12
N LEU A 106 18.89 -7.84 3.14
CA LEU A 106 20.07 -8.68 3.12
C LEU A 106 19.69 -10.03 3.71
N ALA A 107 19.78 -11.09 2.91
CA ALA A 107 19.54 -12.45 3.36
C ALA A 107 20.83 -13.27 3.15
N LEU A 108 21.23 -13.98 4.18
CA LEU A 108 22.32 -14.93 4.09
C LEU A 108 21.87 -16.20 3.42
N SER A 109 21.83 -17.07 3.04
CA SER A 109 21.24 -18.17 2.28
C SER A 109 20.06 -18.81 3.00
N LEU A 110 18.95 -18.98 2.32
CA LEU A 110 17.80 -19.72 2.83
C LEU A 110 18.03 -21.24 2.88
N ILE A 111 19.12 -21.72 2.28
CA ILE A 111 19.45 -23.17 2.19
C ILE A 111 20.14 -23.67 3.47
N HIS A 112 20.65 -22.78 4.31
CA HIS A 112 21.43 -23.13 5.49
C HIS A 112 20.77 -22.71 6.81
N ILE A 113 19.49 -22.47 6.80
CA ILE A 113 18.71 -22.21 8.00
C ILE A 113 17.92 -23.47 8.39
#